data_23dbb2f948b406f5e2c3a99fa514275a
#
_entry.id   23dbb2f948b406f5e2c3a99fa514275a
#
_cell.length_a   1.000
_cell.length_b   1.000
_cell.length_c   1.000
_cell.angle_alpha   90.00
_cell.angle_beta   90.00
_cell.angle_gamma   90.00
#
_symmetry.space_group_name_H-M   'P 1'
#
loop_
_entity.id
_entity.type
_entity.pdbx_description
1 polymer ?
#
loop_
_entity_poly.entity_id
_entity_poly.type
_entity_poly.pdbx_seq_one_letter_code
_entity_poly.pdbx_strand_id
1 'polypeptide(L)' 'MLYFKCAQPVPGKGEAWTLYECGDDQTVLRTLTHIPVTGEVTRVPDPIVKKLYRPEMLQPAEAEEFTALWGEG' A
#
# COMPACT_ATOMS: atom_id res chain seq x y z
N MET A 1 8.48 7.26 -9.77
CA MET A 1 7.92 6.42 -8.69
C MET A 1 6.69 5.69 -9.18
N LEU A 2 6.54 4.44 -8.77
CA LEU A 2 5.39 3.63 -9.11
C LEU A 2 4.59 3.37 -7.84
N TYR A 3 3.26 3.29 -7.98
CA TYR A 3 2.36 3.03 -6.86
C TYR A 3 1.41 1.91 -7.25
N PHE A 4 1.23 0.97 -6.33
CA PHE A 4 0.33 -0.16 -6.52
C PHE A 4 -0.53 -0.34 -5.28
N LYS A 5 -1.65 -1.04 -5.45
CA LYS A 5 -2.55 -1.35 -4.33
C LYS A 5 -3.22 -2.70 -4.54
N CYS A 6 -3.58 -3.32 -3.43
CA CYS A 6 -4.40 -4.53 -3.46
C CYS A 6 -5.30 -4.56 -2.23
N ALA A 7 -6.43 -5.23 -2.36
CA ALA A 7 -7.38 -5.38 -1.27
C ALA A 7 -7.41 -6.83 -0.82
N GLN A 8 -7.55 -7.03 0.50
CA GLN A 8 -7.71 -8.36 1.09
C GLN A 8 -8.84 -8.32 2.11
N PRO A 9 -9.67 -9.36 2.17
CA PRO A 9 -10.71 -9.41 3.21
C PRO A 9 -10.08 -9.65 4.58
N VAL A 10 -10.60 -8.93 5.59
CA VAL A 10 -10.17 -9.11 6.97
C VAL A 10 -11.42 -9.48 7.78
N PRO A 11 -11.49 -10.68 8.36
CA PRO A 11 -12.65 -11.09 9.14
C PRO A 11 -12.99 -10.10 10.24
N GLY A 12 -14.25 -9.65 10.26
CA GLY A 12 -14.72 -8.70 11.24
C GLY A 12 -14.39 -7.24 10.98
N LYS A 13 -13.59 -6.94 9.94
CA LYS A 13 -13.17 -5.57 9.63
C LYS A 13 -13.43 -5.13 8.19
N GLY A 14 -13.96 -6.00 7.36
CA GLY A 14 -14.20 -5.69 5.95
C GLY A 14 -12.95 -5.87 5.12
N GLU A 15 -12.59 -4.87 4.31
CA GLU A 15 -11.42 -4.95 3.46
C GLU A 15 -10.25 -4.14 4.01
N ALA A 16 -9.04 -4.68 3.84
CA ALA A 16 -7.81 -3.95 4.08
C ALA A 16 -7.15 -3.68 2.74
N TRP A 17 -6.78 -2.43 2.48
CA TRP A 17 -6.05 -2.02 1.30
C TRP A 17 -4.59 -1.83 1.63
N THR A 18 -3.71 -2.55 0.93
CA THR A 18 -2.27 -2.35 1.05
C THR A 18 -1.80 -1.54 -0.14
N LEU A 19 -1.10 -0.44 0.12
CA LEU A 19 -0.54 0.42 -0.91
C LEU A 19 0.97 0.35 -0.84
N TYR A 20 1.60 0.31 -2.01
CA TYR A 20 3.05 0.19 -2.16
C TYR A 20 3.59 1.40 -2.90
N GLU A 21 4.64 2.01 -2.35
CA GLU A 21 5.42 3.01 -3.07
C GLU A 21 6.71 2.35 -3.52
N CYS A 22 6.95 2.36 -4.83
CA CYS A 22 8.08 1.64 -5.42
C CYS A 22 8.94 2.57 -6.27
N GLY A 23 10.22 2.23 -6.38
CA GLY A 23 11.08 2.85 -7.37
C GLY A 23 10.73 2.40 -8.78
N ASP A 24 11.34 3.00 -9.78
CA ASP A 24 11.04 2.69 -11.18
C ASP A 24 11.41 1.24 -11.54
N ASP A 25 12.27 0.61 -10.77
CA ASP A 25 12.65 -0.80 -10.92
C ASP A 25 11.73 -1.73 -10.12
N GLN A 26 10.63 -1.21 -9.58
CA GLN A 26 9.66 -1.93 -8.75
C GLN A 26 10.19 -2.36 -7.37
N THR A 27 11.29 -1.76 -6.91
CA THR A 27 11.76 -1.99 -5.54
C THR A 27 10.82 -1.27 -4.58
N VAL A 28 10.32 -2.00 -3.58
CA VAL A 28 9.39 -1.45 -2.59
C VAL A 28 10.13 -0.53 -1.64
N LEU A 29 9.70 0.72 -1.57
CA LEU A 29 10.31 1.75 -0.73
C LEU A 29 9.54 1.96 0.56
N ARG A 30 8.21 2.06 0.48
CA ARG A 30 7.32 2.19 1.63
C ARG A 30 6.03 1.44 1.37
N THR A 31 5.39 0.99 2.44
CA THR A 31 4.07 0.39 2.33
C THR A 31 3.16 0.94 3.42
N LEU A 32 1.87 0.87 3.16
CA LEU A 32 0.88 1.15 4.19
C LEU A 32 -0.32 0.23 4.01
N THR A 33 -1.04 0.00 5.11
CA THR A 33 -2.28 -0.75 5.07
C THR A 33 -3.38 0.13 5.65
N HIS A 34 -4.48 0.25 4.93
CA HIS A 34 -5.62 1.07 5.31
C HIS A 34 -6.89 0.21 5.38
N ILE A 35 -7.59 0.28 6.49
CA ILE A 35 -8.86 -0.40 6.69
C ILE A 35 -9.96 0.67 6.76
N PRO A 36 -10.70 0.90 5.66
CA PRO A 36 -11.66 2.01 5.61
C PRO A 36 -12.76 1.92 6.68
N VAL A 37 -13.20 0.72 7.01
CA VAL A 37 -14.29 0.52 7.97
C VAL A 37 -13.91 1.02 9.36
N THR A 38 -12.66 0.82 9.78
CA THR A 38 -12.18 1.23 11.11
C THR A 38 -11.41 2.53 11.07
N GLY A 39 -10.94 2.95 9.89
CA GLY A 39 -10.07 4.10 9.74
C GLY A 39 -8.62 3.81 10.11
N GLU A 40 -8.27 2.55 10.39
CA GLU A 40 -6.91 2.19 10.76
C GLU A 40 -5.95 2.37 9.58
N VAL A 41 -4.79 2.95 9.87
CA VAL A 41 -3.70 3.07 8.87
C VAL A 41 -2.41 2.63 9.56
N THR A 42 -1.77 1.61 8.98
CA THR A 42 -0.47 1.12 9.45
C THR A 42 0.58 1.48 8.42
N ARG A 43 1.60 2.22 8.82
CA ARG A 43 2.65 2.70 7.91
C ARG A 43 3.95 1.98 8.17
N VAL A 44 4.60 1.50 7.10
CA VAL A 44 5.89 0.81 7.18
C VAL A 44 6.89 1.59 6.33
N PRO A 45 7.72 2.44 6.96
CA PRO A 45 8.63 3.32 6.22
C PRO A 45 9.82 2.61 5.58
N ASP A 46 10.17 1.43 6.08
CA ASP A 46 11.31 0.67 5.56
C ASP A 46 11.00 -0.82 5.63
N PRO A 47 10.15 -1.31 4.72
CA PRO A 47 9.77 -2.73 4.76
C PRO A 47 10.97 -3.62 4.48
N ILE A 48 11.01 -4.76 5.17
CA ILE A 48 12.05 -5.76 4.98
C ILE A 48 11.97 -6.36 3.58
N VAL A 49 10.73 -6.61 3.12
CA VAL A 49 10.49 -7.16 1.78
C VAL A 49 10.59 -6.04 0.77
N LYS A 50 11.56 -6.12 -0.13
CA LYS A 50 11.81 -5.08 -1.14
C LYS A 50 11.28 -5.41 -2.51
N LYS A 51 10.77 -6.62 -2.72
CA LYS A 51 10.22 -7.03 -4.01
C LYS A 51 8.74 -7.28 -3.91
N LEU A 52 8.00 -6.84 -4.93
CA LEU A 52 6.59 -7.13 -5.03
C LEU A 52 6.39 -8.61 -5.34
N TYR A 53 5.47 -9.23 -4.62
CA TYR A 53 5.04 -10.59 -4.91
C TYR A 53 3.88 -10.52 -5.89
N ARG A 54 4.08 -11.05 -7.10
CA ARG A 54 3.08 -11.04 -8.17
C ARG A 54 2.57 -9.63 -8.49
N PRO A 55 3.43 -8.73 -8.97
CA PRO A 55 3.00 -7.37 -9.27
C PRO A 55 1.89 -7.32 -10.32
N GLU A 56 1.76 -8.32 -11.16
CA GLU A 56 0.69 -8.43 -12.15
C GLU A 56 -0.69 -8.59 -11.51
N MET A 57 -0.75 -8.96 -10.24
CA MET A 57 -2.01 -9.09 -9.51
C MET A 57 -2.39 -7.81 -8.77
N LEU A 58 -1.51 -6.82 -8.79
CA LEU A 58 -1.75 -5.55 -8.11
C LEU A 58 -2.42 -4.57 -9.07
N GLN A 59 -3.21 -3.66 -8.50
CA GLN A 59 -3.81 -2.57 -9.27
C GLN A 59 -2.88 -1.37 -9.22
N PRO A 60 -2.84 -0.56 -10.30
CA PRO A 60 -2.12 0.71 -10.23
C PRO A 60 -2.82 1.65 -9.24
N ALA A 61 -2.04 2.44 -8.52
CA ALA A 61 -2.55 3.44 -7.61
C ALA A 61 -1.96 4.79 -7.96
N GLU A 62 -2.64 5.85 -7.52
CA GLU A 62 -2.15 7.20 -7.71
C GLU A 62 -1.23 7.59 -6.55
N ALA A 63 -0.23 8.42 -6.84
CA ALA A 63 0.65 8.94 -5.80
C ALA A 63 -0.13 9.63 -4.68
N GLU A 64 -1.19 10.33 -5.05
CA GLU A 64 -2.03 11.06 -4.10
C GLU A 64 -2.74 10.15 -3.12
N GLU A 65 -3.16 8.95 -3.57
CA GLU A 65 -3.79 7.98 -2.67
C GLU A 65 -2.81 7.56 -1.57
N PHE A 66 -1.57 7.34 -1.94
CA PHE A 66 -0.55 6.92 -0.99
C PHE A 66 -0.18 8.06 -0.04
N THR A 67 0.14 9.24 -0.58
CA THR A 67 0.61 10.36 0.25
C THR A 67 -0.47 10.88 1.19
N ALA A 68 -1.73 10.86 0.77
CA ALA A 68 -2.84 11.28 1.62
C ALA A 68 -2.95 10.39 2.86
N LEU A 69 -2.80 9.08 2.68
CA LEU A 69 -2.87 8.13 3.78
C LEU A 69 -1.58 8.07 4.59
N TRP A 70 -0.45 8.36 3.96
CA TRP A 70 0.83 8.40 4.68
C TRP A 70 0.89 9.56 5.66
N GLY A 71 0.19 10.65 5.36
CA GLY A 71 0.14 11.80 6.26
C GLY A 71 1.22 12.82 6.02
N GLU A 72 1.88 12.78 4.88
CA GLU A 72 2.80 13.84 4.46
C GLU A 72 1.99 14.99 3.90
N GLY A 73 2.03 16.06 4.63
CA GLY A 73 1.31 17.26 4.24
C GLY A 73 2.05 18.06 3.19
#